data_6fe5d3eee455b9d05c0e3059979ace11
#
_entry.id   6fe5d3eee455b9d05c0e3059979ace11
#
_cell.length_a   1.000
_cell.length_b   1.000
_cell.length_c   1.000
_cell.angle_alpha   90.00
_cell.angle_beta   90.00
_cell.angle_gamma   90.00
#
_symmetry.space_group_name_H-M   'P 1'
#
loop_
_entity.id
_entity.type
_entity.pdbx_description
1 polymer ?
#
loop_
_entity_poly.entity_id
_entity_poly.type
_entity_poly.pdbx_seq_one_letter_code
_entity_poly.pdbx_strand_id
1 'polypeptide(L)' 'MGRPKKTVDPEQVKELARLGCTWDEIASVLDVARGTFSARMKEKKYRDAYDRGI' A
#
# COMPACT_ATOMS: atom_id res chain seq x y z
N MET A 1 -23.83 -7.06 -3.59
CA MET A 1 -22.68 -7.19 -3.95
C MET A 1 -21.65 -7.16 -2.89
N GLY A 2 -20.93 -8.10 -2.72
CA GLY A 2 -19.95 -8.17 -1.68
C GLY A 2 -18.81 -7.23 -1.94
N ARG A 3 -18.32 -6.61 -0.88
CA ARG A 3 -17.14 -5.84 -1.01
C ARG A 3 -15.96 -6.71 -0.87
N PRO A 4 -14.94 -6.50 -1.64
CA PRO A 4 -13.73 -7.27 -1.45
C PRO A 4 -13.13 -6.93 -0.09
N LYS A 5 -12.34 -7.81 0.42
CA LYS A 5 -11.63 -7.53 1.65
C LYS A 5 -10.68 -6.39 1.42
N LYS A 6 -10.40 -5.67 2.49
CA LYS A 6 -9.41 -4.62 2.40
C LYS A 6 -8.05 -5.26 2.23
N THR A 7 -7.46 -5.06 1.08
CA THR A 7 -6.17 -5.64 0.80
C THR A 7 -5.26 -4.56 0.26
N VAL A 8 -3.98 -4.79 0.39
CA VAL A 8 -2.99 -3.87 -0.15
C VAL A 8 -2.65 -4.33 -1.55
N ASP A 9 -2.85 -3.45 -2.51
CA ASP A 9 -2.60 -3.74 -3.91
C ASP A 9 -1.26 -3.13 -4.30
N PRO A 10 -0.29 -3.92 -4.78
CA PRO A 10 1.00 -3.36 -5.15
C PRO A 10 0.91 -2.23 -6.17
N GLU A 11 -0.06 -2.32 -7.09
CA GLU A 11 -0.24 -1.26 -8.07
C GLU A 11 -0.62 0.05 -7.39
N GLN A 12 -1.50 -0.02 -6.42
CA GLN A 12 -1.90 1.19 -5.71
C GLN A 12 -0.77 1.72 -4.85
N VAL A 13 0.02 0.84 -4.25
CA VAL A 13 1.17 1.26 -3.49
C VAL A 13 2.12 2.05 -4.39
N LYS A 14 2.35 1.55 -5.58
CA LYS A 14 3.24 2.21 -6.53
C LYS A 14 2.70 3.59 -6.90
N GLU A 15 1.41 3.67 -7.21
CA GLU A 15 0.81 4.94 -7.60
C GLU A 15 0.89 5.98 -6.49
N LEU A 16 0.58 5.55 -5.28
CA LEU A 16 0.59 6.48 -4.17
C LEU A 16 2.00 6.89 -3.80
N ALA A 17 2.96 5.99 -3.96
CA ALA A 17 4.34 6.35 -3.73
C ALA A 17 4.81 7.38 -4.75
N ARG A 18 4.35 7.26 -5.98
CA ARG A 18 4.67 8.25 -7.02
C ARG A 18 4.17 9.63 -6.64
N LEU A 19 3.05 9.69 -5.95
CA LEU A 19 2.47 10.96 -5.53
C LEU A 19 3.17 11.51 -4.29
N GLY A 20 4.14 10.79 -3.76
CA GLY A 20 4.87 11.26 -2.59
C GLY A 20 4.20 10.92 -1.27
N CYS A 21 3.28 9.96 -1.27
CA CYS A 21 2.60 9.59 -0.04
C CYS A 21 3.52 8.80 0.89
N THR A 22 3.38 9.06 2.18
CA THR A 22 4.09 8.26 3.17
C THR A 22 3.33 6.96 3.41
N TRP A 23 3.96 6.05 4.15
CA TRP A 23 3.29 4.79 4.48
C TRP A 23 1.97 5.04 5.22
N ASP A 24 1.97 6.00 6.15
CA ASP A 24 0.73 6.32 6.87
C ASP A 24 -0.34 6.78 5.91
N GLU A 25 0.04 7.62 4.97
CA GLU A 25 -0.91 8.15 4.00
C GLU A 25 -1.43 7.05 3.09
N ILE A 26 -0.55 6.17 2.65
CA ILE A 26 -0.96 5.07 1.78
C ILE A 26 -1.92 4.15 2.53
N ALA A 27 -1.60 3.82 3.77
CA ALA A 27 -2.47 2.96 4.56
C ALA A 27 -3.84 3.61 4.74
N SER A 28 -3.86 4.91 4.95
CA SER A 28 -5.12 5.63 5.12
C SER A 28 -5.94 5.60 3.83
N VAL A 29 -5.30 5.83 2.71
CA VAL A 29 -5.99 5.82 1.42
C VAL A 29 -6.56 4.44 1.13
N LEU A 30 -5.81 3.40 1.44
CA LEU A 30 -6.25 2.02 1.19
C LEU A 30 -7.19 1.52 2.28
N ASP A 31 -7.41 2.33 3.31
CA ASP A 31 -8.32 2.00 4.39
C ASP A 31 -7.89 0.71 5.11
N VAL A 32 -6.61 0.62 5.39
CA VAL A 32 -6.07 -0.50 6.17
C VAL A 32 -5.31 0.07 7.37
N ALA A 33 -5.22 -0.74 8.41
CA ALA A 33 -4.48 -0.32 9.58
C ALA A 33 -2.99 -0.22 9.25
N ARG A 34 -2.32 0.73 9.88
CA ARG A 34 -0.91 0.93 9.63
C ARG A 34 -0.10 -0.33 9.91
N GLY A 35 -0.48 -1.06 10.96
CA GLY A 35 0.20 -2.31 11.27
C GLY A 35 0.03 -3.35 10.20
N THR A 36 -1.18 -3.44 9.64
CA THR A 36 -1.45 -4.36 8.55
C THR A 36 -0.65 -3.97 7.32
N PHE A 37 -0.63 -2.69 7.01
CA PHE A 37 0.13 -2.21 5.87
C PHE A 37 1.62 -2.51 6.06
N SER A 38 2.13 -2.25 7.25
CA SER A 38 3.53 -2.51 7.54
C SER A 38 3.87 -3.99 7.36
N ALA A 39 2.96 -4.86 7.80
CA ALA A 39 3.17 -6.30 7.64
C ALA A 39 3.22 -6.67 6.16
N ARG A 40 2.37 -6.07 5.36
CA ARG A 40 2.38 -6.34 3.92
C ARG A 40 3.66 -5.84 3.27
N MET A 41 4.15 -4.71 3.74
CA MET A 41 5.36 -4.13 3.15
C MET A 41 6.60 -4.97 3.40
N LYS A 42 6.50 -5.98 4.26
CA LYS A 42 7.61 -6.90 4.43
C LYS A 42 7.79 -7.80 3.22
N GLU A 43 6.74 -7.96 2.42
CA GLU A 43 6.83 -8.77 1.22
C GLU A 43 7.54 -8.00 0.13
N LYS A 44 8.36 -8.72 -0.60
CA LYS A 44 9.20 -8.08 -1.59
C LYS A 44 8.39 -7.35 -2.67
N LYS A 45 7.29 -7.93 -3.09
CA LYS A 45 6.51 -7.33 -4.16
C LYS A 45 5.97 -5.95 -3.77
N TYR A 46 5.62 -5.78 -2.51
CA TYR A 46 5.11 -4.48 -2.06
C TYR A 46 6.25 -3.49 -1.91
N ARG A 47 7.38 -3.94 -1.40
CA ARG A 47 8.53 -3.06 -1.27
C ARG A 47 9.03 -2.62 -2.63
N ASP A 48 9.06 -3.53 -3.59
CA ASP A 48 9.47 -3.19 -4.94
C ASP A 48 8.51 -2.16 -5.54
N ALA A 49 7.22 -2.36 -5.33
CA ALA A 49 6.23 -1.42 -5.85
C ALA A 49 6.44 -0.04 -5.27
N TYR A 50 6.69 0.03 -3.98
CA TYR A 50 6.91 1.31 -3.33
C TYR A 50 8.18 1.98 -3.89
N ASP A 51 9.25 1.21 -4.00
CA ASP A 51 10.50 1.74 -4.53
C ASP A 51 10.35 2.22 -5.95
N ARG A 52 9.61 1.49 -6.77
CA ARG A 52 9.42 1.89 -8.15
C ARG A 52 8.57 3.14 -8.27
N GLY A 53 7.70 3.36 -7.31
CA GLY A 53 6.88 4.55 -7.30
C GLY A 53 7.65 5.80 -6.95
N ILE A 54 8.71 5.65 -6.21
CA ILE A 54 9.53 6.79 -5.84
C ILE A 54 10.43 7.16 -7.00
#